data_906ca9d29bac2c5557a4248a0072b379
#
_entry.id   906ca9d29bac2c5557a4248a0072b379
#
_cell.length_a   1.000
_cell.length_b   1.000
_cell.length_c   1.000
_cell.angle_alpha   90.00
_cell.angle_beta   90.00
_cell.angle_gamma   90.00
#
_symmetry.space_group_name_H-M   'P 1'
#
loop_
_entity.id
_entity.type
_entity.pdbx_description
1 polymer ?
#
loop_
_entity_poly.entity_id
_entity_poly.type
_entity_poly.pdbx_seq_one_letter_code
_entity_poly.pdbx_strand_id
1 'polypeptide(L)'
;KLREVNDRLQSIESLKRKYGGSIESVIDYVETIQVELDELSGLDTKIDKLKSSLSALISKYTNLAEELSHNRSDMSKHLSKQIESTMETLNMEGATFKVEIQQKPSQDDTVKRNDLNVKFGPKGYDHVEFYLSANPGEAIKPLSKIASGGEVSRIMLSIKSVLKEDDPVKTLVFDEIDSGISGEAADKVANALKMLSKEKQVICITHLPQIASLADNHLFVGKKVVDKKTYVNALYLDDNQKISAVAKLFSGDDSASQVIDEKNSRGSRARG
;
A
#
# COMPACT_ATOMS: atom_id res chain seq x y z
N LYS A 1 39.87 -8.47 76.84
CA LYS A 1 40.85 -9.11 75.89
C LYS A 1 40.57 -10.58 75.64
N LEU A 2 40.53 -11.47 76.64
CA LEU A 2 40.32 -12.92 76.43
C LEU A 2 38.91 -13.24 75.87
N ARG A 3 37.90 -12.54 76.40
CA ARG A 3 36.50 -12.67 75.86
C ARG A 3 36.39 -12.21 74.40
N GLU A 4 36.96 -11.13 74.03
CA GLU A 4 36.98 -10.58 72.71
C GLU A 4 37.67 -11.53 71.67
N VAL A 5 38.78 -12.17 72.13
CA VAL A 5 39.48 -13.14 71.30
C VAL A 5 38.66 -14.38 71.12
N ASN A 6 37.97 -14.91 72.13
CA ASN A 6 37.08 -16.06 72.01
C ASN A 6 35.88 -15.79 71.15
N ASP A 7 35.24 -14.62 71.28
CA ASP A 7 34.09 -14.24 70.43
C ASP A 7 34.51 -14.15 68.95
N ARG A 8 35.71 -13.65 68.71
CA ARG A 8 36.24 -13.59 67.33
C ARG A 8 36.59 -14.96 66.75
N LEU A 9 37.14 -15.85 67.53
CA LEU A 9 37.39 -17.25 67.13
C LEU A 9 36.09 -17.98 66.84
N GLN A 10 35.07 -17.85 67.67
CA GLN A 10 33.74 -18.43 67.43
C GLN A 10 33.10 -17.89 66.15
N SER A 11 33.24 -16.60 65.88
CA SER A 11 32.74 -15.99 64.60
C SER A 11 33.45 -16.54 63.39
N ILE A 12 34.76 -16.70 63.43
CA ILE A 12 35.55 -17.28 62.33
C ILE A 12 35.18 -18.76 62.10
N GLU A 13 35.03 -19.54 63.20
CA GLU A 13 34.60 -20.95 63.08
C GLU A 13 33.19 -21.08 62.51
N SER A 14 32.27 -20.19 62.92
CA SER A 14 30.92 -20.15 62.37
C SER A 14 30.93 -19.85 60.88
N LEU A 15 31.72 -18.88 60.42
CA LEU A 15 31.86 -18.55 59.02
C LEU A 15 32.46 -19.71 58.20
N LYS A 16 33.53 -20.35 58.74
CA LYS A 16 34.12 -21.55 58.13
C LYS A 16 33.10 -22.66 57.95
N ARG A 17 32.30 -22.98 58.95
CA ARG A 17 31.24 -24.00 58.86
C ARG A 17 30.20 -23.68 57.82
N LYS A 18 29.85 -22.41 57.67
CA LYS A 18 28.79 -21.98 56.78
C LYS A 18 29.26 -21.90 55.32
N TYR A 19 30.52 -21.59 55.08
CA TYR A 19 31.04 -21.24 53.76
C TYR A 19 32.21 -22.10 53.25
N GLY A 20 32.30 -23.40 53.70
CA GLY A 20 33.17 -24.37 53.05
C GLY A 20 34.33 -24.92 53.84
N GLY A 21 34.41 -24.63 55.17
CA GLY A 21 35.29 -25.36 56.11
C GLY A 21 36.70 -24.78 56.29
N SER A 22 37.16 -23.88 55.43
CA SER A 22 38.46 -23.22 55.52
C SER A 22 38.34 -21.69 55.46
N ILE A 23 39.37 -20.94 55.84
CA ILE A 23 39.43 -19.50 55.71
C ILE A 23 39.48 -19.11 54.24
N GLU A 24 40.25 -19.84 53.47
CA GLU A 24 40.37 -19.65 52.03
C GLU A 24 39.00 -19.74 51.33
N SER A 25 38.20 -20.77 51.65
CA SER A 25 36.84 -20.91 51.10
C SER A 25 35.91 -19.75 51.48
N VAL A 26 36.06 -19.15 52.67
CA VAL A 26 35.26 -17.96 53.06
C VAL A 26 35.69 -16.73 52.26
N ILE A 27 36.98 -16.56 51.97
CA ILE A 27 37.52 -15.46 51.17
C ILE A 27 37.05 -15.60 49.73
N ASP A 28 37.21 -16.78 49.10
CA ASP A 28 36.74 -17.07 47.73
C ASP A 28 35.25 -16.81 47.59
N TYR A 29 34.47 -17.18 48.64
CA TYR A 29 33.01 -16.93 48.63
C TYR A 29 32.70 -15.42 48.71
N VAL A 30 33.44 -14.64 49.50
CA VAL A 30 33.28 -13.17 49.54
C VAL A 30 33.62 -12.54 48.18
N GLU A 31 34.71 -12.97 47.54
CA GLU A 31 35.08 -12.49 46.22
C GLU A 31 33.99 -12.80 45.19
N THR A 32 33.45 -14.02 45.20
CA THR A 32 32.35 -14.42 44.34
C THR A 32 31.09 -13.55 44.51
N ILE A 33 30.68 -13.37 45.78
CA ILE A 33 29.53 -12.49 46.11
C ILE A 33 29.80 -11.03 45.72
N GLN A 34 31.02 -10.55 45.89
CA GLN A 34 31.34 -9.16 45.50
C GLN A 34 31.20 -8.98 43.99
N VAL A 35 31.66 -9.91 43.17
CA VAL A 35 31.47 -9.88 41.73
C VAL A 35 29.99 -9.92 41.36
N GLU A 36 29.22 -10.82 41.96
CA GLU A 36 27.75 -10.91 41.70
C GLU A 36 27.04 -9.60 42.13
N LEU A 37 27.43 -8.98 43.26
CA LEU A 37 26.86 -7.73 43.72
C LEU A 37 27.18 -6.56 42.76
N ASP A 38 28.40 -6.50 42.26
CA ASP A 38 28.86 -5.48 41.33
C ASP A 38 28.13 -5.64 39.96
N GLU A 39 27.92 -6.88 39.48
CA GLU A 39 27.11 -7.16 38.31
C GLU A 39 25.64 -6.74 38.50
N LEU A 40 25.01 -7.08 39.62
CA LEU A 40 23.63 -6.70 39.93
C LEU A 40 23.44 -5.17 40.07
N SER A 41 24.36 -4.49 40.74
CA SER A 41 24.31 -3.02 40.85
C SER A 41 24.55 -2.35 39.48
N GLY A 42 25.37 -2.94 38.60
CA GLY A 42 25.56 -2.52 37.22
C GLY A 42 24.29 -2.70 36.36
N LEU A 43 23.52 -3.76 36.63
CA LEU A 43 22.25 -4.01 35.93
C LEU A 43 21.20 -2.93 36.27
N ASP A 44 21.05 -2.52 37.52
CA ASP A 44 20.10 -1.47 37.90
C ASP A 44 20.37 -0.15 37.16
N THR A 45 21.62 0.26 37.14
CA THR A 45 22.03 1.48 36.41
C THR A 45 21.81 1.37 34.91
N LYS A 46 21.98 0.17 34.35
CA LYS A 46 21.72 -0.11 32.94
C LYS A 46 20.20 -0.10 32.60
N ILE A 47 19.38 -0.65 33.51
CA ILE A 47 17.93 -0.61 33.42
C ILE A 47 17.43 0.83 33.42
N ASP A 48 17.90 1.67 34.32
CA ASP A 48 17.48 3.06 34.41
C ASP A 48 17.90 3.88 33.18
N LYS A 49 19.08 3.65 32.62
CA LYS A 49 19.53 4.24 31.37
C LYS A 49 18.66 3.80 30.20
N LEU A 50 18.30 2.51 30.13
CA LEU A 50 17.42 1.99 29.09
C LEU A 50 16.00 2.56 29.19
N LYS A 51 15.44 2.65 30.39
CA LYS A 51 14.12 3.27 30.61
C LYS A 51 14.13 4.75 30.21
N SER A 52 15.16 5.50 30.55
CA SER A 52 15.32 6.91 30.19
C SER A 52 15.41 7.05 28.63
N SER A 53 16.23 6.22 28.00
CA SER A 53 16.38 6.21 26.54
C SER A 53 15.06 5.84 25.84
N LEU A 54 14.34 4.84 26.36
CA LEU A 54 13.03 4.43 25.84
C LEU A 54 12.01 5.58 25.94
N SER A 55 11.94 6.25 27.08
CA SER A 55 11.05 7.40 27.28
C SER A 55 11.35 8.53 26.30
N ALA A 56 12.64 8.85 26.08
CA ALA A 56 13.05 9.85 25.11
C ALA A 56 12.67 9.46 23.67
N LEU A 57 12.84 8.17 23.30
CA LEU A 57 12.46 7.67 21.98
C LEU A 57 10.95 7.68 21.76
N ILE A 58 10.16 7.28 22.77
CA ILE A 58 8.69 7.36 22.72
C ILE A 58 8.25 8.80 22.50
N SER A 59 8.81 9.76 23.25
CA SER A 59 8.48 11.18 23.09
C SER A 59 8.81 11.69 21.69
N LYS A 60 10.01 11.37 21.17
CA LYS A 60 10.40 11.73 19.81
C LYS A 60 9.49 11.11 18.75
N TYR A 61 9.15 9.84 18.91
CA TYR A 61 8.21 9.15 17.99
C TYR A 61 6.84 9.81 18.02
N THR A 62 6.29 10.09 19.20
CA THR A 62 4.97 10.72 19.35
C THR A 62 4.91 12.06 18.63
N ASN A 63 5.91 12.92 18.82
CA ASN A 63 5.96 14.21 18.15
C ASN A 63 6.01 14.09 16.62
N LEU A 64 6.83 13.18 16.09
CA LEU A 64 6.91 12.94 14.64
C LEU A 64 5.62 12.33 14.08
N ALA A 65 4.99 11.43 14.83
CA ALA A 65 3.74 10.80 14.43
C ALA A 65 2.58 11.79 14.46
N GLU A 66 2.58 12.75 15.37
CA GLU A 66 1.59 13.82 15.45
C GLU A 66 1.73 14.81 14.28
N GLU A 67 2.95 15.24 13.99
CA GLU A 67 3.25 16.07 12.82
C GLU A 67 2.80 15.37 11.52
N LEU A 68 3.11 14.08 11.37
CA LEU A 68 2.68 13.29 10.21
C LEU A 68 1.16 13.18 10.14
N SER A 69 0.47 12.98 11.25
CA SER A 69 -0.99 12.91 11.32
C SER A 69 -1.64 14.24 10.92
N HIS A 70 -1.07 15.36 11.38
CA HIS A 70 -1.55 16.69 11.01
C HIS A 70 -1.40 16.94 9.51
N ASN A 71 -0.22 16.69 8.95
CA ASN A 71 0.04 16.82 7.52
C ASN A 71 -0.90 15.93 6.68
N ARG A 72 -1.16 14.70 7.11
CA ARG A 72 -2.14 13.81 6.45
C ARG A 72 -3.55 14.38 6.49
N SER A 73 -3.97 14.95 7.62
CA SER A 73 -5.30 15.56 7.77
C SER A 73 -5.48 16.74 6.83
N ASP A 74 -4.47 17.59 6.68
CA ASP A 74 -4.53 18.75 5.78
C ASP A 74 -4.51 18.31 4.31
N MET A 75 -3.61 17.40 3.95
CA MET A 75 -3.54 16.86 2.59
C MET A 75 -4.78 16.08 2.19
N SER A 76 -5.44 15.40 3.13
CA SER A 76 -6.65 14.62 2.85
C SER A 76 -7.77 15.45 2.23
N LYS A 77 -7.95 16.68 2.68
CA LYS A 77 -8.98 17.60 2.17
C LYS A 77 -8.66 18.06 0.73
N HIS A 78 -7.39 18.34 0.45
CA HIS A 78 -6.95 18.69 -0.89
C HIS A 78 -7.09 17.52 -1.85
N LEU A 79 -6.62 16.36 -1.44
CA LEU A 79 -6.70 15.12 -2.23
C LEU A 79 -8.15 14.76 -2.55
N SER A 80 -9.05 14.82 -1.56
CA SER A 80 -10.47 14.53 -1.78
C SER A 80 -11.07 15.45 -2.85
N LYS A 81 -10.86 16.75 -2.74
CA LYS A 81 -11.39 17.72 -3.72
C LYS A 81 -10.82 17.51 -5.13
N GLN A 82 -9.53 17.21 -5.26
CA GLN A 82 -8.91 16.96 -6.57
C GLN A 82 -9.46 15.70 -7.22
N ILE A 83 -9.63 14.63 -6.43
CA ILE A 83 -10.22 13.37 -6.92
C ILE A 83 -11.67 13.57 -7.31
N GLU A 84 -12.49 14.25 -6.49
CA GLU A 84 -13.89 14.57 -6.81
C GLU A 84 -13.99 15.38 -8.11
N SER A 85 -13.21 16.44 -8.25
CA SER A 85 -13.17 17.24 -9.49
C SER A 85 -12.76 16.40 -10.70
N THR A 86 -11.81 15.48 -10.55
CA THR A 86 -11.41 14.57 -11.63
C THR A 86 -12.53 13.59 -11.97
N MET A 87 -13.24 13.05 -10.96
CA MET A 87 -14.39 12.17 -11.18
C MET A 87 -15.52 12.88 -11.93
N GLU A 88 -15.81 14.15 -11.63
CA GLU A 88 -16.77 14.95 -12.38
C GLU A 88 -16.41 15.02 -13.87
N THR A 89 -15.12 15.21 -14.20
CA THR A 89 -14.65 15.21 -15.60
C THR A 89 -14.81 13.84 -16.28
N LEU A 90 -14.90 12.76 -15.52
CA LEU A 90 -15.12 11.39 -16.02
C LEU A 90 -16.58 10.96 -16.00
N ASN A 91 -17.51 11.92 -15.97
CA ASN A 91 -18.95 11.70 -15.96
C ASN A 91 -19.48 10.94 -14.73
N MET A 92 -18.85 11.21 -13.57
CA MET A 92 -19.28 10.72 -12.25
C MET A 92 -19.73 11.90 -11.39
N GLU A 93 -20.73 12.65 -11.87
CA GLU A 93 -21.23 13.85 -11.22
C GLU A 93 -21.89 13.51 -9.86
N GLY A 94 -21.50 14.27 -8.82
CA GLY A 94 -22.01 14.08 -7.46
C GLY A 94 -21.39 12.90 -6.72
N ALA A 95 -20.39 12.24 -7.29
CA ALA A 95 -19.57 11.28 -6.55
C ALA A 95 -18.81 11.97 -5.41
N THR A 96 -18.72 11.31 -4.27
CA THR A 96 -18.04 11.84 -3.08
C THR A 96 -16.89 10.95 -2.69
N PHE A 97 -15.71 11.53 -2.49
CA PHE A 97 -14.51 10.83 -2.07
C PHE A 97 -14.04 11.36 -0.70
N LYS A 98 -13.79 10.48 0.25
CA LYS A 98 -13.34 10.84 1.60
C LYS A 98 -12.13 10.03 2.01
N VAL A 99 -11.13 10.71 2.54
CA VAL A 99 -10.01 10.06 3.24
C VAL A 99 -10.32 10.02 4.73
N GLU A 100 -10.52 8.84 5.27
CA GLU A 100 -10.75 8.63 6.69
C GLU A 100 -9.41 8.34 7.39
N ILE A 101 -9.12 9.10 8.43
CA ILE A 101 -7.89 8.95 9.23
C ILE A 101 -8.31 8.61 10.66
N GLN A 102 -8.01 7.41 11.09
CA GLN A 102 -8.39 6.90 12.40
C GLN A 102 -7.16 6.38 13.15
N GLN A 103 -7.22 6.39 14.48
CA GLN A 103 -6.26 5.72 15.33
C GLN A 103 -6.92 4.51 15.96
N LYS A 104 -6.24 3.36 15.90
CA LYS A 104 -6.74 2.12 16.50
C LYS A 104 -6.27 2.03 17.95
N PRO A 105 -7.17 1.86 18.92
CA PRO A 105 -6.78 1.61 20.30
C PRO A 105 -5.91 0.36 20.42
N SER A 106 -4.97 0.36 21.36
CA SER A 106 -4.15 -0.80 21.69
C SER A 106 -4.04 -0.94 23.21
N GLN A 107 -4.03 -2.18 23.69
CA GLN A 107 -3.81 -2.47 25.12
C GLN A 107 -2.32 -2.66 25.42
N ASP A 108 -1.53 -3.09 24.45
CA ASP A 108 -0.13 -3.50 24.62
C ASP A 108 0.87 -2.42 24.19
N ASP A 109 0.41 -1.39 23.48
CA ASP A 109 1.29 -0.35 22.96
C ASP A 109 1.51 0.78 23.96
N THR A 110 2.74 1.33 23.96
CA THR A 110 3.19 2.36 24.91
C THR A 110 3.05 3.79 24.40
N VAL A 111 2.69 3.96 23.14
CA VAL A 111 2.49 5.28 22.53
C VAL A 111 1.08 5.78 22.83
N LYS A 112 0.99 7.01 23.34
CA LYS A 112 -0.30 7.62 23.70
C LYS A 112 -0.65 8.77 22.76
N ARG A 113 -1.94 8.89 22.46
CA ARG A 113 -2.57 10.06 21.89
C ARG A 113 -3.84 10.39 22.67
N ASN A 114 -3.98 11.64 23.14
CA ASN A 114 -5.11 12.06 24.00
C ASN A 114 -5.35 11.10 25.18
N ASP A 115 -4.27 10.70 25.87
CA ASP A 115 -4.25 9.76 27.00
C ASP A 115 -4.67 8.31 26.70
N LEU A 116 -4.97 7.98 25.45
CA LEU A 116 -5.29 6.62 25.01
C LEU A 116 -4.08 5.97 24.34
N ASN A 117 -3.78 4.73 24.72
CA ASN A 117 -2.79 3.94 24.02
C ASN A 117 -3.28 3.63 22.60
N VAL A 118 -2.42 3.89 21.61
CA VAL A 118 -2.74 3.68 20.19
C VAL A 118 -1.74 2.73 19.56
N LYS A 119 -2.23 1.91 18.64
CA LYS A 119 -1.37 1.05 17.82
C LYS A 119 -0.45 1.92 16.98
N PHE A 120 0.83 1.60 16.97
CA PHE A 120 1.84 2.37 16.26
C PHE A 120 2.73 1.49 15.37
N GLY A 121 3.44 2.10 14.44
CA GLY A 121 4.30 1.41 13.49
C GLY A 121 5.25 2.35 12.76
N PRO A 122 6.03 1.85 11.79
CA PRO A 122 7.04 2.64 11.08
C PRO A 122 6.45 3.80 10.25
N LYS A 123 5.14 3.81 10.05
CA LYS A 123 4.40 4.86 9.31
C LYS A 123 3.54 5.75 10.23
N GLY A 124 3.87 5.84 11.51
CA GLY A 124 3.08 6.57 12.50
C GLY A 124 1.97 5.69 13.11
N TYR A 125 0.97 6.34 13.70
CA TYR A 125 -0.14 5.67 14.39
C TYR A 125 -1.48 5.78 13.64
N ASP A 126 -1.52 6.45 12.48
CA ASP A 126 -2.75 6.58 11.71
C ASP A 126 -3.04 5.33 10.89
N HIS A 127 -4.31 4.99 10.85
CA HIS A 127 -4.92 4.09 9.88
C HIS A 127 -5.69 4.93 8.86
N VAL A 128 -5.23 4.91 7.61
CA VAL A 128 -5.84 5.68 6.53
C VAL A 128 -6.65 4.74 5.65
N GLU A 129 -7.91 5.08 5.42
CA GLU A 129 -8.81 4.32 4.56
C GLU A 129 -9.58 5.29 3.63
N PHE A 130 -9.73 4.89 2.36
CA PHE A 130 -10.47 5.63 1.37
C PHE A 130 -11.92 5.17 1.32
N TYR A 131 -12.82 6.12 1.35
CA TYR A 131 -14.26 5.93 1.25
C TYR A 131 -14.79 6.64 0.02
N LEU A 132 -15.82 6.06 -0.58
CA LEU A 132 -16.44 6.61 -1.77
C LEU A 132 -17.94 6.36 -1.78
N SER A 133 -18.68 7.30 -2.36
CA SER A 133 -20.02 7.15 -2.91
C SER A 133 -19.94 7.48 -4.40
N ALA A 134 -20.31 6.55 -5.27
CA ALA A 134 -20.26 6.76 -6.72
C ALA A 134 -21.42 7.61 -7.25
N ASN A 135 -22.57 7.60 -6.58
CA ASN A 135 -23.78 8.28 -6.99
C ASN A 135 -24.35 9.17 -5.88
N PRO A 136 -24.96 10.29 -6.22
CA PRO A 136 -25.62 11.15 -5.24
C PRO A 136 -26.68 10.39 -4.42
N GLY A 137 -26.62 10.53 -3.09
CA GLY A 137 -27.58 9.90 -2.18
C GLY A 137 -27.26 8.45 -1.79
N GLU A 138 -26.25 7.84 -2.36
CA GLU A 138 -25.75 6.56 -1.89
C GLU A 138 -24.93 6.70 -0.61
N ALA A 139 -24.95 5.66 0.22
CA ALA A 139 -24.12 5.62 1.41
C ALA A 139 -22.63 5.51 1.04
N ILE A 140 -21.81 6.37 1.63
CA ILE A 140 -20.37 6.31 1.46
C ILE A 140 -19.83 5.01 2.07
N LYS A 141 -18.99 4.28 1.32
CA LYS A 141 -18.46 2.96 1.70
C LYS A 141 -16.95 2.92 1.51
N PRO A 142 -16.23 2.06 2.25
CA PRO A 142 -14.81 1.80 1.97
C PRO A 142 -14.61 1.42 0.51
N LEU A 143 -13.59 1.99 -0.14
CA LEU A 143 -13.24 1.70 -1.55
C LEU A 143 -13.04 0.19 -1.78
N SER A 144 -12.53 -0.52 -0.79
CA SER A 144 -12.35 -1.98 -0.82
C SER A 144 -13.65 -2.80 -0.90
N LYS A 145 -14.81 -2.17 -0.66
CA LYS A 145 -16.13 -2.81 -0.67
C LYS A 145 -16.99 -2.42 -1.88
N ILE A 146 -16.45 -1.68 -2.83
CA ILE A 146 -17.15 -1.29 -4.05
C ILE A 146 -17.02 -2.43 -5.07
N ALA A 147 -18.15 -2.87 -5.62
CA ALA A 147 -18.24 -4.09 -6.43
C ALA A 147 -18.39 -3.85 -7.95
N SER A 148 -18.64 -2.61 -8.40
CA SER A 148 -18.85 -2.33 -9.83
C SER A 148 -17.50 -2.20 -10.57
N GLY A 149 -17.24 -3.03 -11.59
CA GLY A 149 -15.99 -3.07 -12.34
C GLY A 149 -15.68 -1.74 -13.06
N GLY A 150 -16.60 -1.23 -13.85
CA GLY A 150 -16.41 -0.01 -14.63
C GLY A 150 -16.28 1.25 -13.76
N GLU A 151 -17.11 1.37 -12.72
CA GLU A 151 -17.00 2.50 -11.76
C GLU A 151 -15.68 2.47 -11.01
N VAL A 152 -15.28 1.31 -10.50
CA VAL A 152 -13.99 1.16 -9.80
C VAL A 152 -12.82 1.52 -10.72
N SER A 153 -12.85 1.11 -11.97
CA SER A 153 -11.79 1.45 -12.95
C SER A 153 -11.70 2.95 -13.20
N ARG A 154 -12.83 3.66 -13.33
CA ARG A 154 -12.85 5.13 -13.49
C ARG A 154 -12.42 5.87 -12.21
N ILE A 155 -12.80 5.37 -11.03
CA ILE A 155 -12.33 5.89 -9.75
C ILE A 155 -10.81 5.74 -9.64
N MET A 156 -10.29 4.56 -9.99
CA MET A 156 -8.85 4.32 -10.00
C MET A 156 -8.14 5.21 -11.01
N LEU A 157 -8.72 5.45 -12.19
CA LEU A 157 -8.19 6.42 -13.15
C LEU A 157 -8.12 7.82 -12.55
N SER A 158 -9.18 8.27 -11.84
CA SER A 158 -9.19 9.58 -11.16
C SER A 158 -8.08 9.68 -10.12
N ILE A 159 -7.96 8.67 -9.24
CA ILE A 159 -6.92 8.63 -8.20
C ILE A 159 -5.52 8.63 -8.84
N LYS A 160 -5.30 7.79 -9.85
CA LYS A 160 -3.99 7.68 -10.54
C LYS A 160 -3.64 8.94 -11.34
N SER A 161 -4.63 9.64 -11.88
CA SER A 161 -4.43 10.92 -12.56
C SER A 161 -4.00 12.03 -11.60
N VAL A 162 -4.56 12.07 -10.39
CA VAL A 162 -4.19 13.04 -9.36
C VAL A 162 -2.81 12.73 -8.77
N LEU A 163 -2.49 11.46 -8.52
CA LEU A 163 -1.25 11.03 -7.89
C LEU A 163 -0.12 10.66 -8.87
N LYS A 164 -0.25 10.99 -10.14
CA LYS A 164 0.62 10.52 -11.23
C LYS A 164 2.12 10.69 -10.99
N GLU A 165 2.53 11.80 -10.37
CA GLU A 165 3.93 12.13 -10.10
C GLU A 165 4.49 11.35 -8.91
N ASP A 166 3.68 11.15 -7.86
CA ASP A 166 4.09 10.49 -6.62
C ASP A 166 3.88 8.97 -6.62
N ASP A 167 3.17 8.43 -7.62
CA ASP A 167 2.90 7.01 -7.72
C ASP A 167 4.12 6.24 -8.28
N PRO A 168 4.74 5.34 -7.50
CA PRO A 168 5.90 4.55 -7.96
C PRO A 168 5.57 3.55 -9.06
N VAL A 169 4.30 3.22 -9.26
CA VAL A 169 3.84 2.26 -10.28
C VAL A 169 4.02 2.86 -11.68
N LYS A 170 4.74 2.16 -12.55
CA LYS A 170 5.04 2.62 -13.92
C LYS A 170 4.06 2.13 -14.96
N THR A 171 3.42 0.97 -14.75
CA THR A 171 2.48 0.35 -15.68
C THR A 171 1.11 0.21 -15.01
N LEU A 172 0.06 0.69 -15.67
CA LEU A 172 -1.32 0.63 -15.22
C LEU A 172 -2.14 -0.17 -16.24
N VAL A 173 -2.95 -1.08 -15.73
CA VAL A 173 -3.88 -1.88 -16.55
C VAL A 173 -5.30 -1.52 -16.15
N PHE A 174 -6.10 -1.08 -17.13
CA PHE A 174 -7.51 -0.77 -16.97
C PHE A 174 -8.34 -1.78 -17.76
N ASP A 175 -9.18 -2.49 -17.04
CA ASP A 175 -10.18 -3.39 -17.59
C ASP A 175 -11.58 -2.88 -17.26
N GLU A 176 -12.54 -3.11 -18.15
CA GLU A 176 -13.94 -2.66 -18.01
C GLU A 176 -14.15 -1.15 -17.79
N ILE A 177 -13.14 -0.30 -18.05
CA ILE A 177 -13.23 1.15 -17.78
C ILE A 177 -14.34 1.82 -18.62
N ASP A 178 -14.66 1.24 -19.75
CA ASP A 178 -15.68 1.63 -20.72
C ASP A 178 -17.07 1.05 -20.41
N SER A 179 -17.20 0.24 -19.37
CA SER A 179 -18.49 -0.33 -18.97
C SER A 179 -19.47 0.75 -18.51
N GLY A 180 -20.66 0.76 -19.14
CA GLY A 180 -21.75 1.67 -18.78
C GLY A 180 -21.56 3.13 -19.24
N ILE A 181 -20.62 3.40 -20.14
CA ILE A 181 -20.44 4.73 -20.74
C ILE A 181 -20.49 4.68 -22.26
N SER A 182 -20.81 5.82 -22.89
CA SER A 182 -20.83 6.00 -24.34
C SER A 182 -20.72 7.50 -24.69
N GLY A 183 -20.54 7.82 -25.95
CA GLY A 183 -20.52 9.20 -26.45
C GLY A 183 -19.51 10.08 -25.71
N GLU A 184 -19.93 11.25 -25.25
CA GLU A 184 -19.08 12.24 -24.59
C GLU A 184 -18.37 11.70 -23.34
N ALA A 185 -19.01 10.84 -22.56
CA ALA A 185 -18.39 10.21 -21.40
C ALA A 185 -17.18 9.34 -21.80
N ALA A 186 -17.30 8.60 -22.90
CA ALA A 186 -16.20 7.80 -23.43
C ALA A 186 -15.05 8.67 -23.94
N ASP A 187 -15.34 9.81 -24.57
CA ASP A 187 -14.31 10.78 -25.01
C ASP A 187 -13.54 11.38 -23.82
N LYS A 188 -14.24 11.70 -22.72
CA LYS A 188 -13.62 12.20 -21.50
C LYS A 188 -12.67 11.16 -20.89
N VAL A 189 -13.10 9.90 -20.80
CA VAL A 189 -12.27 8.79 -20.28
C VAL A 189 -11.06 8.55 -21.21
N ALA A 190 -11.26 8.55 -22.53
CA ALA A 190 -10.19 8.39 -23.52
C ALA A 190 -9.11 9.46 -23.38
N ASN A 191 -9.53 10.74 -23.23
CA ASN A 191 -8.61 11.85 -23.01
C ASN A 191 -7.84 11.73 -21.68
N ALA A 192 -8.50 11.31 -20.60
CA ALA A 192 -7.84 11.12 -19.30
C ALA A 192 -6.78 9.99 -19.38
N LEU A 193 -7.09 8.86 -20.02
CA LEU A 193 -6.13 7.78 -20.28
C LEU A 193 -4.95 8.27 -21.13
N LYS A 194 -5.20 9.06 -22.18
CA LYS A 194 -4.16 9.66 -23.04
C LYS A 194 -3.26 10.62 -22.26
N MET A 195 -3.83 11.42 -21.37
CA MET A 195 -3.03 12.30 -20.51
C MET A 195 -2.16 11.51 -19.52
N LEU A 196 -2.71 10.46 -18.92
CA LEU A 196 -1.97 9.59 -18.00
C LEU A 196 -0.85 8.82 -18.73
N SER A 197 -1.07 8.44 -20.00
CA SER A 197 -0.09 7.71 -20.81
C SER A 197 1.17 8.50 -21.18
N LYS A 198 1.18 9.81 -20.96
CA LYS A 198 2.38 10.63 -21.14
C LYS A 198 3.46 10.34 -20.07
N GLU A 199 3.06 9.86 -18.91
CA GLU A 199 3.94 9.65 -17.77
C GLU A 199 4.01 8.20 -17.31
N LYS A 200 3.01 7.40 -17.66
CA LYS A 200 2.87 5.99 -17.28
C LYS A 200 2.65 5.13 -18.52
N GLN A 201 3.07 3.89 -18.50
CA GLN A 201 2.57 2.92 -19.47
C GLN A 201 1.13 2.55 -19.09
N VAL A 202 0.19 2.83 -20.00
CA VAL A 202 -1.23 2.52 -19.84
C VAL A 202 -1.62 1.40 -20.78
N ILE A 203 -2.15 0.31 -20.24
CA ILE A 203 -2.76 -0.79 -20.99
C ILE A 203 -4.25 -0.74 -20.69
N CYS A 204 -5.07 -0.56 -21.74
CA CYS A 204 -6.53 -0.49 -21.62
C CYS A 204 -7.19 -1.56 -22.46
N ILE A 205 -8.11 -2.31 -21.86
CA ILE A 205 -8.96 -3.27 -22.57
C ILE A 205 -10.27 -2.55 -22.85
N THR A 206 -10.63 -2.39 -24.12
CA THR A 206 -11.80 -1.60 -24.53
C THR A 206 -12.44 -2.12 -25.79
N HIS A 207 -13.74 -1.93 -25.90
CA HIS A 207 -14.54 -2.11 -27.11
C HIS A 207 -15.04 -0.77 -27.69
N LEU A 208 -14.74 0.36 -27.02
CA LEU A 208 -15.18 1.68 -27.47
C LEU A 208 -14.17 2.30 -28.44
N PRO A 209 -14.64 2.74 -29.64
CA PRO A 209 -13.79 3.36 -30.64
C PRO A 209 -13.14 4.67 -30.16
N GLN A 210 -13.81 5.43 -29.30
CA GLN A 210 -13.29 6.67 -28.72
C GLN A 210 -11.99 6.42 -27.96
N ILE A 211 -11.94 5.37 -27.15
CA ILE A 211 -10.76 5.01 -26.37
C ILE A 211 -9.69 4.43 -27.30
N ALA A 212 -10.08 3.49 -28.15
CA ALA A 212 -9.16 2.85 -29.09
C ALA A 212 -8.48 3.88 -30.02
N SER A 213 -9.21 4.89 -30.54
CA SER A 213 -8.66 5.88 -31.47
C SER A 213 -7.50 6.70 -30.90
N LEU A 214 -7.44 6.93 -29.58
CA LEU A 214 -6.40 7.69 -28.92
C LEU A 214 -5.17 6.87 -28.48
N ALA A 215 -5.22 5.54 -28.63
CA ALA A 215 -4.12 4.65 -28.27
C ALA A 215 -2.95 4.77 -29.25
N ASP A 216 -1.71 4.78 -28.71
CA ASP A 216 -0.50 4.81 -29.54
C ASP A 216 -0.24 3.46 -30.22
N ASN A 217 -0.58 2.36 -29.55
CA ASN A 217 -0.40 1.00 -30.04
C ASN A 217 -1.68 0.19 -29.83
N HIS A 218 -2.00 -0.69 -30.79
CA HIS A 218 -3.13 -1.60 -30.69
C HIS A 218 -2.65 -3.04 -30.65
N LEU A 219 -3.11 -3.76 -29.64
CA LEU A 219 -3.01 -5.20 -29.56
C LEU A 219 -4.41 -5.79 -29.80
N PHE A 220 -4.63 -6.32 -30.98
CA PHE A 220 -5.88 -6.99 -31.29
C PHE A 220 -5.88 -8.40 -30.70
N VAL A 221 -6.97 -8.75 -30.01
CA VAL A 221 -7.19 -10.09 -29.45
C VAL A 221 -8.42 -10.70 -30.11
N GLY A 222 -8.19 -11.77 -30.86
CA GLY A 222 -9.26 -12.48 -31.55
C GLY A 222 -9.38 -13.94 -31.11
N LYS A 223 -10.60 -14.48 -31.13
CA LYS A 223 -10.90 -15.88 -30.85
C LYS A 223 -11.27 -16.58 -32.14
N LYS A 224 -10.65 -17.75 -32.43
CA LYS A 224 -10.99 -18.60 -33.59
C LYS A 224 -11.32 -20.01 -33.09
N VAL A 225 -12.41 -20.55 -33.53
CA VAL A 225 -12.78 -21.94 -33.22
C VAL A 225 -12.37 -22.82 -34.42
N VAL A 226 -11.46 -23.78 -34.18
CA VAL A 226 -11.02 -24.77 -35.13
C VAL A 226 -11.20 -26.15 -34.50
N ASP A 227 -11.88 -27.06 -35.17
CA ASP A 227 -12.12 -28.43 -34.67
C ASP A 227 -12.70 -28.49 -33.25
N LYS A 228 -13.68 -27.64 -32.94
CA LYS A 228 -14.33 -27.53 -31.62
C LYS A 228 -13.38 -27.04 -30.49
N LYS A 229 -12.18 -26.56 -30.82
CA LYS A 229 -11.25 -25.96 -29.89
C LYS A 229 -11.16 -24.46 -30.15
N THR A 230 -11.17 -23.67 -29.06
CA THR A 230 -11.01 -22.22 -29.13
C THR A 230 -9.54 -21.84 -29.02
N TYR A 231 -9.05 -21.13 -30.02
CA TYR A 231 -7.71 -20.53 -30.02
C TYR A 231 -7.83 -19.02 -29.83
N VAL A 232 -6.97 -18.45 -29.04
CA VAL A 232 -6.85 -17.00 -28.81
C VAL A 232 -5.58 -16.54 -29.52
N ASN A 233 -5.71 -15.57 -30.41
CA ASN A 233 -4.60 -14.94 -31.11
C ASN A 233 -4.49 -13.47 -30.67
N ALA A 234 -3.27 -13.01 -30.39
CA ALA A 234 -2.97 -11.61 -30.12
C ALA A 234 -1.99 -11.09 -31.18
N LEU A 235 -2.30 -9.93 -31.76
CA LEU A 235 -1.56 -9.36 -32.87
C LEU A 235 -1.41 -7.85 -32.69
N TYR A 236 -0.18 -7.34 -32.76
CA TYR A 236 0.04 -5.90 -32.90
C TYR A 236 -0.37 -5.44 -34.31
N LEU A 237 -1.20 -4.38 -34.35
CA LEU A 237 -1.69 -3.81 -35.60
C LEU A 237 -0.73 -2.74 -36.14
N ASP A 238 -0.50 -2.72 -37.43
CA ASP A 238 0.11 -1.59 -38.14
C ASP A 238 -0.89 -0.42 -38.28
N ASP A 239 -0.42 0.73 -38.77
CA ASP A 239 -1.25 1.95 -38.82
C ASP A 239 -2.50 1.80 -39.71
N ASN A 240 -2.42 1.09 -40.81
CA ASN A 240 -3.60 0.84 -41.68
C ASN A 240 -4.60 -0.10 -41.02
N GLN A 241 -4.08 -1.12 -40.32
CA GLN A 241 -4.90 -2.07 -39.56
C GLN A 241 -5.56 -1.40 -38.36
N LYS A 242 -4.88 -0.47 -37.69
CA LYS A 242 -5.46 0.35 -36.60
C LYS A 242 -6.67 1.13 -37.08
N ILE A 243 -6.53 1.86 -38.19
CA ILE A 243 -7.62 2.64 -38.75
C ILE A 243 -8.82 1.74 -39.09
N SER A 244 -8.57 0.60 -39.74
CA SER A 244 -9.61 -0.38 -40.09
C SER A 244 -10.28 -0.97 -38.83
N ALA A 245 -9.52 -1.32 -37.80
CA ALA A 245 -10.03 -1.84 -36.54
C ALA A 245 -10.92 -0.82 -35.80
N VAL A 246 -10.48 0.43 -35.68
CA VAL A 246 -11.28 1.50 -35.09
C VAL A 246 -12.56 1.77 -35.89
N ALA A 247 -12.49 1.80 -37.23
CA ALA A 247 -13.68 1.98 -38.07
C ALA A 247 -14.72 0.87 -37.87
N LYS A 248 -14.29 -0.37 -37.70
CA LYS A 248 -15.18 -1.51 -37.37
C LYS A 248 -15.85 -1.36 -36.03
N LEU A 249 -15.13 -0.87 -34.98
CA LEU A 249 -15.74 -0.58 -33.70
C LEU A 249 -16.84 0.50 -33.83
N PHE A 250 -16.68 1.49 -34.67
CA PHE A 250 -17.72 2.50 -34.93
C PHE A 250 -18.97 1.94 -35.66
N SER A 251 -18.79 0.98 -36.54
CA SER A 251 -19.91 0.38 -37.30
C SER A 251 -20.66 -0.70 -36.52
N GLY A 252 -20.14 -1.13 -35.36
CA GLY A 252 -20.70 -2.25 -34.57
C GLY A 252 -20.56 -3.60 -35.29
N ASP A 253 -19.64 -3.71 -36.26
CA ASP A 253 -19.43 -4.92 -37.04
C ASP A 253 -18.45 -5.85 -36.32
N ASP A 254 -18.99 -6.91 -35.71
CA ASP A 254 -18.23 -7.93 -34.95
C ASP A 254 -17.34 -8.83 -35.83
N SER A 255 -17.22 -8.57 -37.15
CA SER A 255 -16.38 -9.35 -38.07
C SER A 255 -14.86 -9.13 -37.87
N ALA A 256 -14.45 -9.01 -36.65
CA ALA A 256 -13.03 -8.93 -36.24
C ALA A 256 -12.17 -10.11 -36.71
N SER A 257 -12.79 -11.25 -37.03
CA SER A 257 -12.13 -12.42 -37.62
C SER A 257 -11.48 -12.16 -39.00
N GLN A 258 -11.96 -11.17 -39.77
CA GLN A 258 -11.42 -10.88 -41.11
C GLN A 258 -10.05 -10.17 -41.09
N VAL A 259 -9.69 -9.44 -40.01
CA VAL A 259 -8.36 -8.79 -39.89
C VAL A 259 -7.24 -9.82 -39.83
N ILE A 260 -7.52 -10.99 -39.23
CA ILE A 260 -6.55 -12.09 -39.12
C ILE A 260 -6.37 -12.84 -40.43
N ASP A 261 -7.45 -13.01 -41.22
CA ASP A 261 -7.43 -13.76 -42.48
C ASP A 261 -6.68 -13.03 -43.60
N GLU A 262 -6.69 -11.68 -43.62
CA GLU A 262 -5.91 -10.90 -44.59
C GLU A 262 -4.39 -11.05 -44.44
N LYS A 263 -3.89 -11.20 -43.24
CA LYS A 263 -2.44 -11.37 -43.00
C LYS A 263 -1.96 -12.79 -43.35
N ASN A 264 -2.78 -13.78 -43.05
CA ASN A 264 -2.50 -15.18 -43.44
C ASN A 264 -2.53 -15.41 -44.95
N SER A 265 -3.40 -14.68 -45.68
CA SER A 265 -3.48 -14.76 -47.14
C SER A 265 -2.30 -14.05 -47.83
N ARG A 266 -1.74 -12.99 -47.23
CA ARG A 266 -0.53 -12.31 -47.76
C ARG A 266 0.77 -13.06 -47.46
N GLY A 267 0.85 -13.72 -46.27
CA GLY A 267 2.02 -14.53 -45.87
C GLY A 267 2.17 -15.83 -46.71
N SER A 268 1.10 -16.39 -47.23
CA SER A 268 1.14 -17.59 -48.09
C SER A 268 1.52 -17.31 -49.55
N ARG A 269 1.33 -16.06 -50.06
CA ARG A 269 1.75 -15.63 -51.38
C ARG A 269 3.23 -15.22 -51.49
N ALA A 270 3.93 -15.07 -50.35
CA ALA A 270 5.34 -14.70 -50.36
C ALA A 270 6.30 -15.91 -50.21
N ARG A 271 5.78 -17.14 -50.20
CA ARG A 271 6.56 -18.39 -50.12
C ARG A 271 6.15 -19.39 -51.25
N GLY A 272 5.71 -18.91 -52.38
CA GLY A 272 5.49 -19.67 -53.61
C GLY A 272 6.44 -19.21 -54.71
#